data_1e50e5889f017c20f1017a85f4343c64
#
_entry.id   1e50e5889f017c20f1017a85f4343c64
#
_cell.length_a   1.000
_cell.length_b   1.000
_cell.length_c   1.000
_cell.angle_alpha   90.00
_cell.angle_beta   90.00
_cell.angle_gamma   90.00
#
_symmetry.space_group_name_H-M   'P 1'
#
loop_
_entity.id
_entity.type
_entity.pdbx_description
1 polymer ?
#
loop_
_entity_poly.entity_id
_entity_poly.type
_entity_poly.pdbx_seq_one_letter_code
_entity_poly.pdbx_strand_id
1 'polypeptide(L)'
;YTITPTEIPVFEGNERPTEVARLGDYDAKVCSFNLQIYIVRNWDGNYGPATEAEANKQHTKIVKALASIDADVFGLVEVQQGQLALEKLANALNEIDPSAQYTYINDGTQVYGTYTKAGYLYKASKVKPLRQLQSNNTGVKHRKKAQGFEVLATGEKFVYMINHFKAKSGKGS
;
A
#
# COMPACT_ATOMS: atom_id res chain seq x y z
N TYR A 1 10.88 9.36 -33.01
CA TYR A 1 12.34 9.29 -33.14
C TYR A 1 12.81 8.11 -32.28
N THR A 2 13.68 7.27 -32.84
CA THR A 2 14.32 6.17 -32.10
C THR A 2 15.76 6.58 -31.87
N ILE A 3 16.21 6.50 -30.62
CA ILE A 3 17.62 6.70 -30.29
C ILE A 3 18.29 5.34 -30.36
N THR A 4 19.26 5.21 -31.26
CA THR A 4 20.07 3.99 -31.39
C THR A 4 21.49 4.33 -30.92
N PRO A 5 22.05 3.60 -29.94
CA PRO A 5 23.43 3.83 -29.51
C PRO A 5 24.39 3.54 -30.67
N THR A 6 25.40 4.37 -30.85
CA THR A 6 26.46 4.21 -31.84
C THR A 6 27.57 3.27 -31.39
N GLU A 7 27.64 3.01 -30.09
CA GLU A 7 28.55 2.07 -29.45
C GLU A 7 27.77 1.16 -28.52
N ILE A 8 28.29 -0.04 -28.26
CA ILE A 8 27.68 -0.97 -27.29
C ILE A 8 27.79 -0.34 -25.89
N PRO A 9 26.67 -0.02 -25.23
CA PRO A 9 26.72 0.59 -23.91
C PRO A 9 27.33 -0.41 -22.89
N VAL A 10 28.31 0.06 -22.16
CA VAL A 10 28.86 -0.67 -21.01
C VAL A 10 28.11 -0.21 -19.78
N PHE A 11 27.48 -1.15 -19.09
CA PHE A 11 26.76 -0.89 -17.84
C PHE A 11 27.64 -1.29 -16.66
N GLU A 12 28.02 -0.32 -15.84
CA GLU A 12 28.61 -0.62 -14.52
C GLU A 12 27.44 -0.85 -13.54
N GLY A 13 27.43 -2.03 -12.94
CA GLY A 13 26.41 -2.37 -11.95
C GLY A 13 26.68 -1.66 -10.62
N ASN A 14 25.73 -0.86 -10.15
CA ASN A 14 25.72 -0.48 -8.74
C ASN A 14 24.98 -1.56 -7.97
N GLU A 15 25.60 -2.07 -6.90
CA GLU A 15 24.92 -2.98 -5.99
C GLU A 15 23.68 -2.28 -5.41
N ARG A 16 22.53 -2.97 -5.45
CA ARG A 16 21.36 -2.46 -4.77
C ARG A 16 21.60 -2.46 -3.26
N PRO A 17 21.27 -1.37 -2.56
CA PRO A 17 21.30 -1.38 -1.11
C PRO A 17 20.47 -2.57 -0.57
N THR A 18 21.06 -3.34 0.32
CA THR A 18 20.40 -4.49 0.98
C THR A 18 19.53 -4.04 2.14
N GLU A 19 19.72 -2.80 2.60
CA GLU A 19 19.01 -2.23 3.72
C GLU A 19 18.34 -0.91 3.32
N VAL A 20 17.21 -0.63 3.95
CA VAL A 20 16.52 0.68 3.82
C VAL A 20 17.33 1.71 4.61
N ALA A 21 17.64 2.85 3.97
CA ALA A 21 18.34 3.93 4.63
C ALA A 21 17.58 4.40 5.89
N ARG A 22 18.31 4.59 6.99
CA ARG A 22 17.75 5.13 8.22
C ARG A 22 17.35 6.59 8.01
N LEU A 23 16.11 6.93 8.35
CA LEU A 23 15.54 8.27 8.16
C LEU A 23 15.86 9.26 9.29
N GLY A 24 16.74 8.89 10.22
CA GLY A 24 17.03 9.68 11.43
C GLY A 24 16.05 9.35 12.57
N ASP A 25 15.90 10.29 13.51
CA ASP A 25 14.95 10.15 14.62
C ASP A 25 13.57 10.66 14.19
N TYR A 26 12.53 9.88 14.48
CA TYR A 26 11.13 10.19 14.12
C TYR A 26 10.18 9.56 15.14
N ASP A 27 9.05 10.21 15.37
CA ASP A 27 8.00 9.72 16.27
C ASP A 27 7.05 8.76 15.56
N ALA A 28 6.88 8.90 14.25
CA ALA A 28 6.11 8.00 13.41
C ALA A 28 6.66 7.93 11.98
N LYS A 29 6.71 6.73 11.43
CA LYS A 29 7.06 6.47 10.03
C LYS A 29 5.80 6.22 9.21
N VAL A 30 5.58 7.01 8.17
CA VAL A 30 4.48 6.85 7.23
C VAL A 30 4.99 6.48 5.84
N CYS A 31 4.29 5.60 5.13
CA CYS A 31 4.67 5.16 3.80
C CYS A 31 3.47 5.10 2.87
N SER A 32 3.60 5.68 1.67
CA SER A 32 2.66 5.50 0.56
C SER A 32 3.17 4.41 -0.37
N PHE A 33 2.32 3.41 -0.67
CA PHE A 33 2.73 2.26 -1.48
C PHE A 33 1.63 1.83 -2.45
N ASN A 34 1.98 1.68 -3.74
CA ASN A 34 1.09 1.11 -4.75
C ASN A 34 1.32 -0.41 -4.81
N LEU A 35 0.26 -1.19 -4.60
CA LEU A 35 0.30 -2.65 -4.57
C LEU A 35 0.18 -3.31 -5.95
N GLN A 36 0.01 -2.54 -7.01
CA GLN A 36 -0.15 -3.04 -8.38
C GLN A 36 -1.28 -4.07 -8.51
N ILE A 37 -2.49 -3.61 -8.20
CA ILE A 37 -3.72 -4.40 -8.33
C ILE A 37 -3.63 -5.69 -7.48
N TYR A 38 -3.48 -5.49 -6.16
CA TYR A 38 -3.43 -6.58 -5.20
C TYR A 38 -4.82 -7.18 -4.98
N ILE A 39 -5.08 -8.31 -5.63
CA ILE A 39 -6.33 -9.06 -5.60
C ILE A 39 -6.10 -10.40 -4.90
N VAL A 40 -6.87 -10.68 -3.87
CA VAL A 40 -6.71 -11.89 -3.03
C VAL A 40 -7.76 -12.97 -3.29
N ARG A 41 -8.80 -12.64 -4.06
CA ARG A 41 -9.82 -13.59 -4.52
C ARG A 41 -10.53 -13.10 -5.78
N ASN A 42 -11.26 -14.00 -6.46
CA ASN A 42 -12.00 -13.72 -7.69
C ASN A 42 -11.07 -13.24 -8.83
N TRP A 43 -9.99 -13.98 -9.03
CA TRP A 43 -9.01 -13.71 -10.09
C TRP A 43 -9.64 -13.99 -11.47
N ASP A 44 -9.54 -13.04 -12.38
CA ASP A 44 -10.05 -13.17 -13.75
C ASP A 44 -8.99 -12.87 -14.82
N GLY A 45 -7.79 -12.47 -14.39
CA GLY A 45 -6.66 -12.15 -15.28
C GLY A 45 -6.80 -10.84 -16.05
N ASN A 46 -7.95 -10.17 -15.99
CA ASN A 46 -8.14 -8.89 -16.67
C ASN A 46 -7.41 -7.76 -15.94
N TYR A 47 -7.41 -7.84 -14.60
CA TYR A 47 -6.72 -6.88 -13.73
C TYR A 47 -6.06 -7.64 -12.58
N GLY A 48 -4.72 -7.57 -12.51
CA GLY A 48 -3.94 -8.25 -11.48
C GLY A 48 -3.71 -9.74 -11.79
N PRO A 49 -3.49 -10.59 -10.75
CA PRO A 49 -3.19 -12.00 -10.95
C PRO A 49 -4.37 -12.75 -11.57
N ALA A 50 -4.06 -13.70 -12.48
CA ALA A 50 -5.03 -14.57 -13.12
C ALA A 50 -5.25 -15.87 -12.34
N THR A 51 -4.31 -16.24 -11.48
CA THR A 51 -4.31 -17.49 -10.72
C THR A 51 -3.95 -17.27 -9.26
N GLU A 52 -4.32 -18.23 -8.41
CA GLU A 52 -3.92 -18.23 -7.01
C GLU A 52 -2.40 -18.25 -6.84
N ALA A 53 -1.69 -18.99 -7.68
CA ALA A 53 -0.22 -19.05 -7.64
C ALA A 53 0.42 -17.69 -7.91
N GLU A 54 -0.10 -16.93 -8.87
CA GLU A 54 0.35 -15.56 -9.15
C GLU A 54 -0.01 -14.60 -8.01
N ALA A 55 -1.21 -14.70 -7.45
CA ALA A 55 -1.64 -13.92 -6.31
C ALA A 55 -0.76 -14.17 -5.09
N ASN A 56 -0.40 -15.43 -4.81
CA ASN A 56 0.48 -15.79 -3.70
C ASN A 56 1.92 -15.29 -3.94
N LYS A 57 2.42 -15.34 -5.18
CA LYS A 57 3.73 -14.78 -5.53
C LYS A 57 3.76 -13.26 -5.35
N GLN A 58 2.70 -12.55 -5.74
CA GLN A 58 2.56 -11.12 -5.53
C GLN A 58 2.49 -10.80 -4.03
N HIS A 59 1.65 -11.53 -3.27
CA HIS A 59 1.50 -11.39 -1.83
C HIS A 59 2.84 -11.49 -1.10
N THR A 60 3.61 -12.55 -1.36
CA THR A 60 4.92 -12.78 -0.73
C THR A 60 5.87 -11.60 -0.98
N LYS A 61 5.91 -11.05 -2.19
CA LYS A 61 6.76 -9.89 -2.51
C LYS A 61 6.30 -8.63 -1.80
N ILE A 62 4.99 -8.39 -1.75
CA ILE A 62 4.41 -7.22 -1.06
C ILE A 62 4.70 -7.31 0.43
N VAL A 63 4.41 -8.43 1.08
CA VAL A 63 4.67 -8.62 2.51
C VAL A 63 6.14 -8.39 2.84
N LYS A 64 7.06 -8.97 2.04
CA LYS A 64 8.51 -8.74 2.22
C LYS A 64 8.88 -7.27 2.10
N ALA A 65 8.31 -6.54 1.14
CA ALA A 65 8.58 -5.12 0.95
C ALA A 65 8.03 -4.29 2.12
N LEU A 66 6.78 -4.52 2.52
CA LEU A 66 6.16 -3.80 3.64
C LEU A 66 6.89 -4.07 4.96
N ALA A 67 7.28 -5.32 5.23
CA ALA A 67 8.08 -5.69 6.41
C ALA A 67 9.45 -5.00 6.42
N SER A 68 10.13 -4.91 5.26
CA SER A 68 11.42 -4.22 5.16
C SER A 68 11.29 -2.70 5.33
N ILE A 69 10.18 -2.10 4.90
CA ILE A 69 9.90 -0.68 5.11
C ILE A 69 9.55 -0.43 6.57
N ASP A 70 8.81 -1.31 7.20
CA ASP A 70 8.42 -1.26 8.60
C ASP A 70 7.81 0.07 9.04
N ALA A 71 6.85 0.59 8.24
CA ALA A 71 6.17 1.85 8.56
C ALA A 71 5.11 1.65 9.65
N ASP A 72 4.89 2.71 10.46
CA ASP A 72 3.86 2.71 11.48
C ASP A 72 2.46 2.92 10.88
N VAL A 73 2.39 3.62 9.72
CA VAL A 73 1.18 3.74 8.92
C VAL A 73 1.53 3.60 7.44
N PHE A 74 0.88 2.65 6.78
CA PHE A 74 0.89 2.53 5.33
C PHE A 74 -0.39 3.10 4.73
N GLY A 75 -0.23 4.00 3.75
CA GLY A 75 -1.27 4.40 2.82
C GLY A 75 -1.15 3.58 1.54
N LEU A 76 -2.03 2.61 1.37
CA LEU A 76 -1.99 1.64 0.28
C LEU A 76 -2.96 2.03 -0.83
N VAL A 77 -2.54 1.91 -2.08
CA VAL A 77 -3.41 2.05 -3.25
C VAL A 77 -3.40 0.78 -4.08
N GLU A 78 -4.46 0.58 -4.85
CA GLU A 78 -4.69 -0.62 -5.67
C GLU A 78 -4.82 -1.91 -4.83
N VAL A 79 -5.39 -1.80 -3.63
CA VAL A 79 -5.80 -2.96 -2.82
C VAL A 79 -7.24 -3.35 -3.15
N GLN A 80 -7.53 -4.65 -3.25
CA GLN A 80 -8.89 -5.15 -3.57
C GLN A 80 -9.93 -4.54 -2.62
N GLN A 81 -11.09 -4.19 -3.17
CA GLN A 81 -12.24 -3.70 -2.38
C GLN A 81 -12.67 -4.72 -1.32
N GLY A 82 -13.32 -4.24 -0.27
CA GLY A 82 -13.62 -5.00 0.92
C GLY A 82 -12.48 -4.94 1.93
N GLN A 83 -12.47 -5.83 2.89
CA GLN A 83 -11.50 -5.81 3.99
C GLN A 83 -10.47 -6.95 3.89
N LEU A 84 -10.82 -8.03 3.19
CA LEU A 84 -10.04 -9.28 3.15
C LEU A 84 -8.58 -9.08 2.74
N ALA A 85 -8.32 -8.20 1.74
CA ALA A 85 -6.95 -7.96 1.26
C ALA A 85 -6.09 -7.24 2.32
N LEU A 86 -6.66 -6.27 3.03
CA LEU A 86 -5.99 -5.56 4.12
C LEU A 86 -5.77 -6.49 5.32
N GLU A 87 -6.78 -7.29 5.67
CA GLU A 87 -6.69 -8.30 6.73
C GLU A 87 -5.58 -9.31 6.43
N LYS A 88 -5.51 -9.84 5.20
CA LYS A 88 -4.46 -10.79 4.81
C LYS A 88 -3.06 -10.17 4.93
N LEU A 89 -2.88 -8.88 4.60
CA LEU A 89 -1.60 -8.20 4.78
C LEU A 89 -1.27 -7.97 6.26
N ALA A 90 -2.25 -7.53 7.05
CA ALA A 90 -2.05 -7.33 8.49
C ALA A 90 -1.63 -8.62 9.18
N ASN A 91 -2.32 -9.73 8.90
CA ASN A 91 -2.00 -11.04 9.47
C ASN A 91 -0.58 -11.49 9.09
N ALA A 92 -0.22 -11.38 7.81
CA ALA A 92 1.12 -11.78 7.35
C ALA A 92 2.25 -10.92 7.95
N LEU A 93 2.03 -9.63 8.18
CA LEU A 93 2.99 -8.77 8.87
C LEU A 93 3.09 -9.12 10.37
N ASN A 94 1.98 -9.45 11.01
CA ASN A 94 1.96 -9.89 12.41
C ASN A 94 2.57 -11.29 12.63
N GLU A 95 2.59 -12.14 11.60
CA GLU A 95 3.36 -13.40 11.63
C GLU A 95 4.88 -13.13 11.68
N ILE A 96 5.35 -12.05 11.06
CA ILE A 96 6.77 -11.64 11.06
C ILE A 96 7.12 -10.94 12.37
N ASP A 97 6.29 -9.96 12.79
CA ASP A 97 6.46 -9.22 14.03
C ASP A 97 5.12 -9.06 14.78
N PRO A 98 4.80 -9.98 15.70
CA PRO A 98 3.57 -9.89 16.49
C PRO A 98 3.49 -8.65 17.39
N SER A 99 4.63 -8.07 17.77
CA SER A 99 4.68 -6.90 18.65
C SER A 99 4.22 -5.61 17.94
N ALA A 100 4.30 -5.56 16.61
CA ALA A 100 3.84 -4.44 15.81
C ALA A 100 2.32 -4.25 15.88
N GLN A 101 1.55 -5.34 16.03
CA GLN A 101 0.08 -5.33 16.07
C GLN A 101 -0.53 -4.61 14.86
N TYR A 102 -0.11 -5.01 13.64
CA TYR A 102 -0.68 -4.45 12.43
C TYR A 102 -2.17 -4.73 12.34
N THR A 103 -2.90 -3.70 11.98
CA THR A 103 -4.34 -3.75 11.71
C THR A 103 -4.68 -2.76 10.60
N TYR A 104 -5.96 -2.60 10.26
CA TYR A 104 -6.39 -1.77 9.15
C TYR A 104 -7.61 -0.92 9.49
N ILE A 105 -7.85 0.14 8.71
CA ILE A 105 -9.07 0.93 8.80
C ILE A 105 -10.17 0.25 7.99
N ASN A 106 -11.21 -0.20 8.67
CA ASN A 106 -12.43 -0.69 8.03
C ASN A 106 -13.25 0.49 7.49
N ASP A 107 -13.35 0.61 6.19
CA ASP A 107 -14.07 1.68 5.50
C ASP A 107 -15.47 1.28 5.04
N GLY A 108 -15.94 0.11 5.44
CA GLY A 108 -17.28 -0.41 5.11
C GLY A 108 -17.45 -0.85 3.66
N THR A 109 -16.40 -0.76 2.81
CA THR A 109 -16.53 -1.20 1.41
C THR A 109 -16.75 -2.71 1.31
N GLN A 110 -17.58 -3.12 0.36
CA GLN A 110 -17.80 -4.52 0.02
C GLN A 110 -16.86 -4.98 -1.08
N VAL A 111 -16.71 -6.28 -1.24
CA VAL A 111 -15.90 -6.86 -2.33
C VAL A 111 -16.76 -6.96 -3.58
N TYR A 112 -16.30 -6.33 -4.66
CA TYR A 112 -16.92 -6.41 -5.98
C TYR A 112 -15.85 -6.77 -7.01
N GLY A 113 -15.75 -8.06 -7.34
CA GLY A 113 -14.84 -8.54 -8.38
C GLY A 113 -13.39 -8.09 -8.15
N THR A 114 -12.77 -7.57 -9.18
CA THR A 114 -11.38 -7.12 -9.22
C THR A 114 -11.19 -5.61 -8.96
N TYR A 115 -12.24 -4.91 -8.54
CA TYR A 115 -12.12 -3.49 -8.24
C TYR A 115 -11.20 -3.22 -7.05
N THR A 116 -10.40 -2.17 -7.18
CA THR A 116 -9.45 -1.76 -6.14
C THR A 116 -9.84 -0.45 -5.47
N LYS A 117 -9.29 -0.23 -4.29
CA LYS A 117 -9.46 0.97 -3.48
C LYS A 117 -8.14 1.45 -2.90
N ALA A 118 -8.15 2.61 -2.24
CA ALA A 118 -7.14 3.00 -1.27
C ALA A 118 -7.51 2.46 0.12
N GLY A 119 -6.53 2.19 0.97
CA GLY A 119 -6.73 1.70 2.33
C GLY A 119 -5.55 2.00 3.24
N TYR A 120 -5.76 1.86 4.54
CA TYR A 120 -4.72 2.05 5.55
C TYR A 120 -4.43 0.75 6.29
N LEU A 121 -3.13 0.46 6.45
CA LEU A 121 -2.59 -0.47 7.42
C LEU A 121 -1.81 0.33 8.46
N TYR A 122 -1.89 -0.02 9.73
CA TYR A 122 -1.16 0.67 10.78
C TYR A 122 -0.80 -0.25 11.95
N LYS A 123 0.25 0.11 12.68
CA LYS A 123 0.64 -0.55 13.92
C LYS A 123 -0.19 0.00 15.07
N ALA A 124 -1.10 -0.81 15.63
CA ALA A 124 -1.89 -0.41 16.79
C ALA A 124 -1.03 -0.21 18.04
N SER A 125 0.18 -0.77 18.08
CA SER A 125 1.18 -0.55 19.13
C SER A 125 1.83 0.85 19.08
N LYS A 126 1.71 1.58 17.96
CA LYS A 126 2.37 2.88 17.75
C LYS A 126 1.42 4.04 17.57
N VAL A 127 0.32 3.82 16.87
CA VAL A 127 -0.65 4.86 16.55
C VAL A 127 -2.08 4.39 16.77
N LYS A 128 -2.98 5.32 17.05
CA LYS A 128 -4.42 5.06 17.06
C LYS A 128 -5.15 5.96 16.07
N PRO A 129 -6.14 5.46 15.32
CA PRO A 129 -6.95 6.29 14.45
C PRO A 129 -7.82 7.24 15.25
N LEU A 130 -7.97 8.48 14.75
CA LEU A 130 -8.81 9.52 15.31
C LEU A 130 -10.01 9.74 14.40
N ARG A 131 -11.22 9.73 14.99
CA ARG A 131 -12.48 9.96 14.28
C ARG A 131 -12.71 8.95 13.14
N GLN A 132 -13.81 9.16 12.42
CA GLN A 132 -14.18 8.32 11.28
C GLN A 132 -13.35 8.72 10.04
N LEU A 133 -12.97 7.70 9.26
CA LEU A 133 -12.33 7.87 7.96
C LEU A 133 -13.16 8.81 7.08
N GLN A 134 -12.50 9.79 6.48
CA GLN A 134 -13.09 10.65 5.46
C GLN A 134 -12.73 10.11 4.07
N SER A 135 -13.72 9.96 3.21
CA SER A 135 -13.50 9.58 1.82
C SER A 135 -14.24 10.53 0.89
N ASN A 136 -13.58 10.97 -0.17
CA ASN A 136 -14.24 11.70 -1.25
C ASN A 136 -14.43 10.74 -2.44
N ASN A 137 -15.69 10.38 -2.67
CA ASN A 137 -16.10 9.45 -3.72
C ASN A 137 -16.61 10.17 -4.99
N THR A 138 -16.51 11.52 -5.05
CA THR A 138 -16.98 12.29 -6.20
C THR A 138 -16.10 12.01 -7.42
N GLY A 139 -16.68 11.42 -8.44
CA GLY A 139 -16.10 11.27 -9.78
C GLY A 139 -15.03 10.18 -9.98
N VAL A 140 -14.35 9.73 -8.94
CA VAL A 140 -13.36 8.62 -9.03
C VAL A 140 -13.48 7.74 -7.81
N LYS A 141 -14.07 6.59 -8.00
CA LYS A 141 -14.41 5.64 -6.93
C LYS A 141 -13.21 5.32 -6.04
N HIS A 142 -13.35 5.59 -4.72
CA HIS A 142 -12.46 5.10 -3.65
C HIS A 142 -10.96 5.47 -3.72
N ARG A 143 -10.61 6.56 -4.44
CA ARG A 143 -9.22 6.93 -4.70
C ARG A 143 -8.64 7.99 -3.76
N LYS A 144 -9.50 8.64 -2.96
CA LYS A 144 -9.06 9.70 -2.03
C LYS A 144 -9.57 9.38 -0.64
N LYS A 145 -8.68 9.29 0.32
CA LYS A 145 -9.03 9.03 1.72
C LYS A 145 -8.16 9.87 2.63
N ALA A 146 -8.71 10.31 3.75
CA ALA A 146 -8.00 11.02 4.80
C ALA A 146 -8.35 10.40 6.15
N GLN A 147 -7.34 10.10 6.95
CA GLN A 147 -7.46 9.55 8.29
C GLN A 147 -6.57 10.31 9.26
N GLY A 148 -7.14 10.73 10.37
CA GLY A 148 -6.37 11.26 11.49
C GLY A 148 -5.79 10.14 12.34
N PHE A 149 -4.56 10.33 12.79
CA PHE A 149 -3.88 9.44 13.72
C PHE A 149 -3.28 10.20 14.88
N GLU A 150 -3.14 9.55 16.03
CA GLU A 150 -2.38 10.03 17.18
C GLU A 150 -1.24 9.05 17.45
N VAL A 151 -0.04 9.58 17.61
CA VAL A 151 1.16 8.81 18.02
C VAL A 151 1.04 8.51 19.50
N LEU A 152 1.06 7.24 19.89
CA LEU A 152 0.81 6.82 21.26
C LEU A 152 1.92 7.29 22.24
N ALA A 153 3.16 7.36 21.77
CA ALA A 153 4.30 7.73 22.61
C ALA A 153 4.33 9.23 22.96
N THR A 154 3.90 10.10 22.04
CA THR A 154 4.02 11.56 22.18
C THR A 154 2.69 12.28 22.31
N GLY A 155 1.58 11.63 21.92
CA GLY A 155 0.26 12.27 21.82
C GLY A 155 0.11 13.20 20.61
N GLU A 156 1.13 13.30 19.75
CA GLU A 156 1.05 14.10 18.54
C GLU A 156 0.01 13.58 17.58
N LYS A 157 -0.62 14.51 16.86
CA LYS A 157 -1.71 14.19 15.92
C LYS A 157 -1.37 14.65 14.53
N PHE A 158 -1.66 13.80 13.57
CA PHE A 158 -1.48 14.13 12.15
C PHE A 158 -2.64 13.58 11.31
N VAL A 159 -2.79 14.13 10.11
CA VAL A 159 -3.72 13.62 9.11
C VAL A 159 -2.91 13.04 7.94
N TYR A 160 -3.19 11.78 7.63
CA TYR A 160 -2.58 11.15 6.47
C TYR A 160 -3.61 11.04 5.34
N MET A 161 -3.30 11.68 4.20
CA MET A 161 -4.15 11.65 3.01
C MET A 161 -3.57 10.75 1.94
N ILE A 162 -4.38 9.83 1.44
CA ILE A 162 -4.04 8.99 0.28
C ILE A 162 -4.75 9.58 -0.95
N ASN A 163 -3.97 9.81 -2.02
CA ASN A 163 -4.48 10.23 -3.31
C ASN A 163 -3.96 9.27 -4.38
N HIS A 164 -4.87 8.52 -5.00
CA HIS A 164 -4.55 7.70 -6.17
C HIS A 164 -4.97 8.44 -7.43
N PHE A 165 -4.02 9.08 -8.10
CA PHE A 165 -4.29 9.86 -9.29
C PHE A 165 -4.62 8.96 -10.49
N LYS A 166 -5.45 9.47 -11.41
CA LYS A 166 -5.72 8.80 -12.67
C LYS A 166 -4.44 8.70 -13.51
N ALA A 167 -4.19 7.54 -14.11
CA ALA A 167 -3.08 7.38 -15.05
C ALA A 167 -3.24 8.35 -16.23
N LYS A 168 -2.13 8.92 -16.71
CA LYS A 168 -2.11 9.84 -17.86
C LYS A 168 -2.30 9.12 -19.21
N SER A 169 -2.26 7.79 -19.24
CA SER A 169 -2.47 6.99 -20.44
C SER A 169 -3.95 6.87 -20.75
N GLY A 170 -4.41 7.49 -21.82
CA GLY A 170 -5.78 7.37 -22.31
C GLY A 170 -6.16 8.60 -23.15
N LYS A 171 -6.74 8.37 -24.33
CA LYS A 171 -7.32 9.42 -25.15
C LYS A 171 -8.40 10.16 -24.35
N GLY A 172 -8.23 11.45 -24.14
CA GLY A 172 -9.24 12.36 -23.62
C GLY A 172 -9.16 12.58 -22.11
N SER A 173 -8.49 13.60 -21.71
CA SER A 173 -8.81 14.46 -20.57
C SER A 173 -9.35 15.76 -21.13
#